data_f192cc713b8f7b134012cfd70156450a
#
_entry.id   f192cc713b8f7b134012cfd70156450a
#
_cell.length_a   1.000
_cell.length_b   1.000
_cell.length_c   1.000
_cell.angle_alpha   90.00
_cell.angle_beta   90.00
_cell.angle_gamma   90.00
#
_symmetry.space_group_name_H-M   'P 1'
#
loop_
_entity.id
_entity.type
_entity.pdbx_description
1 polymer ?
#
loop_
_entity_poly.entity_id
_entity_poly.type
_entity_poly.pdbx_seq_one_letter_code
_entity_poly.pdbx_strand_id
1 'polypeptide(L)'
;GTITYSGAPTALREYIHVEDAALSTGEILGPEYANQTIVLTGDQPMQVGDLFRMIEEMLGKPIEIKYQHDPNSGHYQITPYAFMPKVGRKMTPHLSTELGQGVLKVMEEIHQELHPDLKELGGYLMVDKAD
;
A
#
# COMPACT_ATOMS: atom_id res chain seq x y z
N GLY A 1 -15.08 -8.76 10.42
CA GLY A 1 -13.75 -8.97 11.04
C GLY A 1 -13.29 -7.73 11.78
N THR A 2 -12.28 -7.89 12.60
CA THR A 2 -11.65 -6.78 13.34
C THR A 2 -10.18 -6.70 12.96
N ILE A 3 -9.71 -5.49 12.62
CA ILE A 3 -8.29 -5.19 12.39
C ILE A 3 -7.79 -4.33 13.54
N THR A 4 -6.65 -4.69 14.11
CA THR A 4 -5.94 -3.84 15.07
C THR A 4 -4.76 -3.17 14.36
N TYR A 5 -4.74 -1.83 14.36
CA TYR A 5 -3.67 -1.06 13.74
C TYR A 5 -2.94 -0.22 14.80
N SER A 6 -1.62 -0.39 14.87
CA SER A 6 -0.77 0.42 15.75
C SER A 6 -0.42 1.73 15.06
N GLY A 7 -1.12 2.80 15.40
CA GLY A 7 -0.93 4.14 14.83
C GLY A 7 -2.22 4.95 14.76
N ALA A 8 -2.12 6.18 14.27
CA ALA A 8 -3.27 7.06 14.09
C ALA A 8 -3.92 6.90 12.71
N PRO A 9 -5.26 7.01 12.59
CA PRO A 9 -5.94 6.98 11.29
C PRO A 9 -5.51 8.15 10.39
N THR A 10 -5.09 9.25 10.97
CA THR A 10 -4.62 10.46 10.27
C THR A 10 -3.15 10.37 9.84
N ALA A 11 -2.45 9.29 10.16
CA ALA A 11 -1.06 9.11 9.74
C ALA A 11 -0.98 9.02 8.21
N LEU A 12 -0.12 9.86 7.61
CA LEU A 12 0.12 9.87 6.17
C LEU A 12 1.15 8.81 5.79
N ARG A 13 0.88 8.10 4.70
CA ARG A 13 1.80 7.12 4.10
C ARG A 13 1.84 7.30 2.59
N GLU A 14 2.99 7.07 2.01
CA GLU A 14 3.19 6.98 0.57
C GLU A 14 3.44 5.51 0.23
N TYR A 15 2.40 4.86 -0.28
CA TYR A 15 2.46 3.44 -0.64
C TYR A 15 3.03 3.30 -2.06
N ILE A 16 3.83 2.29 -2.27
CA ILE A 16 4.36 1.92 -3.58
C ILE A 16 4.08 0.43 -3.82
N HIS A 17 3.68 0.08 -5.02
CA HIS A 17 3.50 -1.32 -5.40
C HIS A 17 4.86 -2.01 -5.48
N VAL A 18 4.94 -3.26 -5.05
CA VAL A 18 6.21 -3.99 -4.97
C VAL A 18 6.90 -4.14 -6.33
N GLU A 19 6.13 -4.35 -7.40
CA GLU A 19 6.66 -4.43 -8.77
C GLU A 19 7.24 -3.09 -9.22
N ASP A 20 6.57 -1.97 -8.91
CA ASP A 20 7.06 -0.63 -9.22
C ASP A 20 8.36 -0.32 -8.44
N ALA A 21 8.43 -0.76 -7.18
CA ALA A 21 9.63 -0.64 -6.39
C ALA A 21 10.79 -1.46 -6.97
N ALA A 22 10.51 -2.68 -7.42
CA ALA A 22 11.50 -3.55 -8.04
C ALA A 22 12.05 -2.96 -9.36
N LEU A 23 11.16 -2.48 -10.24
CA LEU A 23 11.54 -1.83 -11.50
C LEU A 23 12.36 -0.58 -11.26
N SER A 24 11.92 0.30 -10.35
CA SER A 24 12.63 1.52 -9.99
C SER A 24 14.00 1.23 -9.36
N THR A 25 14.12 0.14 -8.60
CA THR A 25 15.40 -0.31 -8.05
C THR A 25 16.37 -0.70 -9.17
N GLY A 26 15.88 -1.35 -10.23
CA GLY A 26 16.68 -1.63 -11.43
C GLY A 26 17.13 -0.34 -12.14
N GLU A 27 16.25 0.65 -12.25
CA GLU A 27 16.57 1.95 -12.86
C GLU A 27 17.64 2.72 -12.08
N ILE A 28 17.61 2.68 -10.74
CA ILE A 28 18.57 3.36 -9.86
C ILE A 28 20.03 2.85 -10.06
N LEU A 29 20.21 1.70 -10.69
CA LEU A 29 21.54 1.20 -11.04
C LEU A 29 22.19 1.95 -12.23
N GLY A 30 21.45 2.85 -12.87
CA GLY A 30 21.96 3.69 -13.95
C GLY A 30 23.06 4.66 -13.49
N PRO A 31 23.97 5.05 -14.38
CA PRO A 31 25.10 5.93 -14.04
C PRO A 31 24.68 7.31 -13.54
N GLU A 32 23.50 7.79 -13.91
CA GLU A 32 22.91 9.06 -13.49
C GLU A 32 22.55 9.10 -11.99
N TYR A 33 22.48 7.95 -11.34
CA TYR A 33 22.22 7.81 -9.90
C TYR A 33 23.48 7.52 -9.09
N ALA A 34 24.64 7.43 -9.76
CA ALA A 34 25.89 7.11 -9.08
C ALA A 34 26.24 8.11 -7.97
N ASN A 35 26.60 7.59 -6.80
CA ASN A 35 26.94 8.38 -5.60
C ASN A 35 25.79 9.27 -5.08
N GLN A 36 24.55 8.91 -5.37
CA GLN A 36 23.37 9.61 -4.84
C GLN A 36 22.65 8.73 -3.80
N THR A 37 22.07 9.38 -2.81
CA THR A 37 21.09 8.75 -1.92
C THR A 37 19.71 8.96 -2.52
N ILE A 38 19.00 7.86 -2.83
CA ILE A 38 17.66 7.91 -3.41
C ILE A 38 16.66 7.44 -2.37
N VAL A 39 15.56 8.18 -2.25
CA VAL A 39 14.39 7.80 -1.45
C VAL A 39 13.27 7.44 -2.40
N LEU A 40 13.03 6.14 -2.58
CA LEU A 40 11.97 5.62 -3.42
C LEU A 40 10.66 5.59 -2.63
N THR A 41 9.62 6.21 -3.16
CA THR A 41 8.30 6.31 -2.53
C THR A 41 7.19 6.16 -3.55
N GLY A 42 5.94 5.99 -3.08
CA GLY A 42 4.77 6.21 -3.91
C GLY A 42 4.63 7.68 -4.31
N ASP A 43 3.74 7.95 -5.24
CA ASP A 43 3.52 9.27 -5.81
C ASP A 43 2.52 10.11 -5.00
N GLN A 44 1.63 9.47 -4.25
CA GLN A 44 0.55 10.13 -3.51
C GLN A 44 0.54 9.77 -2.03
N PRO A 45 0.55 10.77 -1.13
CA PRO A 45 0.32 10.54 0.29
C PRO A 45 -1.16 10.22 0.54
N MET A 46 -1.42 9.18 1.32
CA MET A 46 -2.76 8.79 1.75
C MET A 46 -2.82 8.63 3.26
N GLN A 47 -3.92 9.02 3.89
CA GLN A 47 -4.16 8.73 5.30
C GLN A 47 -4.47 7.23 5.47
N VAL A 48 -3.99 6.66 6.56
CA VAL A 48 -4.25 5.24 6.89
C VAL A 48 -5.76 4.97 7.02
N GLY A 49 -6.51 5.91 7.58
CA GLY A 49 -7.97 5.79 7.67
C GLY A 49 -8.66 5.73 6.31
N ASP A 50 -8.16 6.47 5.33
CA ASP A 50 -8.69 6.46 3.96
C ASP A 50 -8.36 5.16 3.23
N LEU A 51 -7.16 4.60 3.46
CA LEU A 51 -6.81 3.28 2.95
C LEU A 51 -7.77 2.20 3.48
N PHE A 52 -8.05 2.19 4.77
CA PHE A 52 -8.99 1.21 5.33
C PHE A 52 -10.41 1.38 4.81
N ARG A 53 -10.86 2.63 4.61
CA ARG A 53 -12.17 2.90 4.00
C ARG A 53 -12.24 2.37 2.57
N MET A 54 -11.20 2.58 1.78
CA MET A 54 -11.11 2.03 0.42
C MET A 54 -11.17 0.49 0.45
N ILE A 55 -10.48 -0.16 1.38
CA ILE A 55 -10.55 -1.63 1.53
C ILE A 55 -11.97 -2.09 1.93
N GLU A 56 -12.64 -1.37 2.82
CA GLU A 56 -14.05 -1.66 3.19
C GLU A 56 -14.98 -1.59 1.97
N GLU A 57 -14.82 -0.54 1.14
CA GLU A 57 -15.59 -0.37 -0.08
C GLU A 57 -15.33 -1.51 -1.08
N MET A 58 -14.06 -1.92 -1.26
CA MET A 58 -13.70 -3.05 -2.12
C MET A 58 -14.27 -4.38 -1.63
N LEU A 59 -14.32 -4.59 -0.31
CA LEU A 59 -14.87 -5.81 0.30
C LEU A 59 -16.41 -5.81 0.31
N GLY A 60 -17.06 -4.66 0.13
CA GLY A 60 -18.50 -4.51 0.20
C GLY A 60 -19.09 -4.78 1.59
N LYS A 61 -18.27 -4.75 2.64
CA LYS A 61 -18.69 -5.01 4.02
C LYS A 61 -17.86 -4.19 5.01
N PRO A 62 -18.45 -3.75 6.14
CA PRO A 62 -17.75 -2.99 7.16
C PRO A 62 -16.69 -3.84 7.86
N ILE A 63 -15.60 -3.17 8.22
CA ILE A 63 -14.52 -3.72 9.03
C ILE A 63 -14.39 -2.91 10.32
N GLU A 64 -14.37 -3.56 11.46
CA GLU A 64 -14.07 -2.88 12.72
C GLU A 64 -12.56 -2.60 12.80
N ILE A 65 -12.17 -1.32 12.78
CA ILE A 65 -10.76 -0.90 12.91
C ILE A 65 -10.50 -0.40 14.32
N LYS A 66 -9.63 -1.09 15.06
CA LYS A 66 -9.15 -0.67 16.38
C LYS A 66 -7.78 -0.01 16.25
N TYR A 67 -7.74 1.31 16.46
CA TYR A 67 -6.48 2.06 16.48
C TYR A 67 -5.87 2.01 17.88
N GLN A 68 -4.65 1.56 17.98
CA GLN A 68 -3.88 1.52 19.23
C GLN A 68 -2.73 2.50 19.14
N HIS A 69 -2.56 3.30 20.19
CA HIS A 69 -1.39 4.13 20.34
C HIS A 69 -0.27 3.29 20.98
N ASP A 70 0.74 2.94 20.20
CA ASP A 70 1.96 2.34 20.71
C ASP A 70 3.08 3.40 20.69
N PRO A 71 3.51 3.91 21.83
CA PRO A 71 4.58 4.91 21.92
C PRO A 71 5.93 4.37 21.39
N ASN A 72 6.09 3.05 21.28
CA ASN A 72 7.28 2.40 20.74
C ASN A 72 7.14 1.99 19.27
N SER A 73 5.97 2.21 18.68
CA SER A 73 5.71 1.84 17.29
C SER A 73 6.49 2.74 16.38
N GLY A 74 7.61 2.89 16.18
CA GLY A 74 8.42 3.72 15.24
C GLY A 74 7.70 4.31 13.99
N HIS A 75 6.36 4.33 14.02
CA HIS A 75 5.52 4.83 12.95
C HIS A 75 5.35 6.35 13.07
N TYR A 76 5.83 7.05 12.07
CA TYR A 76 5.66 8.49 11.94
C TYR A 76 4.19 8.87 11.74
N GLN A 77 3.73 9.96 12.35
CA GLN A 77 2.41 10.53 12.04
C GLN A 77 2.37 11.10 10.61
N ILE A 78 3.47 11.71 10.20
CA ILE A 78 3.67 12.22 8.84
C ILE A 78 4.91 11.53 8.30
N THR A 79 4.81 10.95 7.11
CA THR A 79 5.97 10.36 6.44
C THR A 79 7.06 11.42 6.28
N PRO A 80 8.30 11.18 6.75
CA PRO A 80 9.38 12.17 6.65
C PRO A 80 9.64 12.65 5.22
N TYR A 81 9.23 11.87 4.25
CA TYR A 81 9.41 12.10 2.82
C TYR A 81 8.36 13.03 2.19
N ALA A 82 7.27 13.34 2.91
CA ALA A 82 6.36 14.41 2.52
C ALA A 82 7.04 15.80 2.59
N PHE A 83 8.11 15.90 3.39
CA PHE A 83 9.02 17.05 3.39
C PHE A 83 10.16 16.78 2.43
N MET A 84 10.64 17.80 1.70
CA MET A 84 11.82 17.68 0.85
C MET A 84 12.94 16.97 1.63
N PRO A 85 13.35 15.76 1.25
CA PRO A 85 14.32 15.00 2.02
C PRO A 85 15.67 15.72 1.95
N LYS A 86 16.14 16.22 3.10
CA LYS A 86 17.49 16.81 3.21
C LYS A 86 18.59 15.76 3.00
N VAL A 87 18.24 14.48 3.06
CA VAL A 87 19.17 13.36 3.07
C VAL A 87 19.25 12.62 1.74
N GLY A 88 18.33 12.84 0.81
CA GLY A 88 18.29 12.13 -0.45
C GLY A 88 17.35 12.75 -1.47
N ARG A 89 17.51 12.36 -2.72
CA ARG A 89 16.61 12.74 -3.81
C ARG A 89 15.37 11.85 -3.77
N LYS A 90 14.18 12.46 -3.69
CA LYS A 90 12.92 11.71 -3.81
C LYS A 90 12.77 11.22 -5.26
N MET A 91 12.43 9.95 -5.41
CA MET A 91 12.10 9.33 -6.68
C MET A 91 10.75 8.62 -6.55
N THR A 92 9.90 8.81 -7.52
CA THR A 92 8.66 8.06 -7.72
C THR A 92 8.76 7.29 -9.03
N PRO A 93 8.14 6.11 -9.16
CA PRO A 93 8.13 5.36 -10.41
C PRO A 93 7.61 6.20 -11.58
N HIS A 94 8.21 6.05 -12.76
CA HIS A 94 7.72 6.72 -13.99
C HIS A 94 6.37 6.19 -14.46
N LEU A 95 6.13 4.89 -14.26
CA LEU A 95 4.86 4.22 -14.45
C LEU A 95 4.50 3.61 -13.12
N SER A 96 3.57 4.21 -12.41
CA SER A 96 3.11 3.72 -11.11
C SER A 96 1.79 2.97 -11.26
N THR A 97 1.71 1.83 -10.57
CA THR A 97 0.43 1.15 -10.35
C THR A 97 -0.44 2.06 -9.49
N GLU A 98 -1.63 2.40 -9.96
CA GLU A 98 -2.59 3.19 -9.18
C GLU A 98 -2.88 2.44 -7.87
N LEU A 99 -2.95 3.17 -6.74
CA LEU A 99 -3.02 2.56 -5.42
C LEU A 99 -4.21 1.62 -5.26
N GLY A 100 -5.40 2.02 -5.73
CA GLY A 100 -6.59 1.18 -5.66
C GLY A 100 -6.45 -0.11 -6.45
N GLN A 101 -5.84 -0.05 -7.63
CA GLN A 101 -5.54 -1.24 -8.43
C GLN A 101 -4.52 -2.14 -7.75
N GLY A 102 -3.48 -1.56 -7.15
CA GLY A 102 -2.48 -2.30 -6.39
C GLY A 102 -3.07 -3.03 -5.18
N VAL A 103 -3.93 -2.34 -4.42
CA VAL A 103 -4.64 -2.95 -3.27
C VAL A 103 -5.57 -4.08 -3.73
N LEU A 104 -6.34 -3.85 -4.80
CA LEU A 104 -7.24 -4.87 -5.35
C LEU A 104 -6.47 -6.12 -5.79
N LYS A 105 -5.34 -5.95 -6.46
CA LYS A 105 -4.47 -7.06 -6.88
C LYS A 105 -3.98 -7.88 -5.69
N VAL A 106 -3.51 -7.22 -4.62
CA VAL A 106 -3.08 -7.90 -3.39
C VAL A 106 -4.24 -8.65 -2.73
N MET A 107 -5.43 -8.04 -2.68
CA MET A 107 -6.63 -8.69 -2.13
C MET A 107 -7.02 -9.92 -2.95
N GLU A 108 -6.92 -9.86 -4.26
CA GLU A 108 -7.17 -11.00 -5.16
C GLU A 108 -6.16 -12.13 -4.94
N GLU A 109 -4.87 -11.81 -4.84
CA GLU A 109 -3.81 -12.78 -4.55
C GLU A 109 -4.06 -13.49 -3.22
N ILE A 110 -4.36 -12.74 -2.15
CA ILE A 110 -4.70 -13.31 -0.84
C ILE A 110 -5.96 -14.20 -0.92
N HIS A 111 -6.99 -13.73 -1.63
CA HIS A 111 -8.21 -14.51 -1.79
C HIS A 111 -7.94 -15.86 -2.48
N GLN A 112 -7.12 -15.87 -3.54
CA GLN A 112 -6.73 -17.08 -4.24
C GLN A 112 -5.87 -18.02 -3.38
N GLU A 113 -5.03 -17.50 -2.51
CA GLU A 113 -4.25 -18.29 -1.57
C GLU A 113 -5.12 -18.96 -0.49
N LEU A 114 -6.13 -18.23 -0.01
CA LEU A 114 -7.06 -18.75 1.01
C LEU A 114 -8.08 -19.73 0.44
N HIS A 115 -8.36 -19.67 -0.86
CA HIS A 115 -9.34 -20.47 -1.56
C HIS A 115 -8.76 -21.13 -2.81
N PRO A 116 -7.79 -22.07 -2.66
CA PRO A 116 -7.10 -22.68 -3.79
C PRO A 116 -8.04 -23.43 -4.73
N ASP A 117 -9.16 -23.94 -4.22
CA ASP A 117 -10.17 -24.68 -5.02
C ASP A 117 -10.90 -23.78 -6.03
N LEU A 118 -10.92 -22.46 -5.79
CA LEU A 118 -11.53 -21.49 -6.71
C LEU A 118 -10.59 -21.08 -7.86
N LYS A 119 -9.32 -21.42 -7.77
CA LYS A 119 -8.32 -21.18 -8.84
C LYS A 119 -8.68 -21.90 -10.15
N GLU A 120 -9.37 -23.05 -10.07
CA GLU A 120 -9.75 -23.86 -11.24
C GLU A 120 -10.98 -23.30 -11.98
N LEU A 121 -11.73 -22.36 -11.38
CA LEU A 121 -12.99 -21.83 -11.91
C LEU A 121 -12.88 -20.51 -12.68
N GLY A 122 -11.66 -20.06 -13.01
CA GLY A 122 -11.41 -18.86 -13.85
C GLY A 122 -11.91 -17.57 -13.20
N GLY A 123 -11.04 -16.97 -12.44
CA GLY A 123 -11.08 -15.68 -11.75
C GLY A 123 -12.14 -14.65 -12.13
N TYR A 124 -13.31 -14.76 -11.56
CA TYR A 124 -14.19 -13.62 -11.34
C TYR A 124 -14.63 -13.65 -9.89
N LEU A 125 -14.39 -12.56 -9.19
CA LEU A 125 -14.98 -12.28 -7.87
C LEU A 125 -16.52 -12.37 -7.99
N MET A 126 -17.06 -13.58 -7.76
CA MET A 126 -18.48 -13.72 -7.50
C MET A 126 -18.70 -13.18 -6.09
N VAL A 127 -19.21 -11.98 -5.99
CA VAL A 127 -19.81 -11.47 -4.77
C VAL A 127 -21.00 -12.40 -4.50
N ASP A 128 -20.86 -13.31 -3.55
CA ASP A 128 -21.98 -14.10 -3.04
C ASP A 128 -23.02 -13.10 -2.52
N LYS A 129 -24.11 -12.98 -3.25
CA LYS A 129 -25.32 -12.37 -2.73
C LYS A 129 -25.85 -13.31 -1.65
N ALA A 130 -25.47 -13.04 -0.42
CA ALA A 130 -26.10 -13.66 0.73
C ALA A 130 -27.56 -13.20 0.77
N ASP A 131 -28.46 -14.15 0.68
CA ASP A 131 -29.89 -14.00 0.98
C ASP A 131 -30.13 -13.55 2.42
#